data_d053dcb7cf78823702c455838e2634b5
#
_entry.id   d053dcb7cf78823702c455838e2634b5
#
_cell.length_a   1.000
_cell.length_b   1.000
_cell.length_c   1.000
_cell.angle_alpha   90.00
_cell.angle_beta   90.00
_cell.angle_gamma   90.00
#
_symmetry.space_group_name_H-M   'P 1'
#
loop_
_entity.id
_entity.type
_entity.pdbx_description
1 polymer ?
#
loop_
_entity_poly.entity_id
_entity_poly.type
_entity_poly.pdbx_seq_one_letter_code
_entity_poly.pdbx_strand_id
1 'polypeptide(L)'
;MAAVAGGAAGLWAAGREESGHRLVSKAKPVAPYQVPLPVPKTARPVSTTGGVDRYEIVQRAADVEILPGLRTNVWGYDGQFPGPTIVGRSGREAVVTVRNELPVPTSTHLHGGVTPPGSDGYPTDIVVPEGWRQDKEHAGHGGMSMTADSWRVSDLAKDYVYPMDQQAATLWYHDHRMDFSGPQVWRGLAGFFLVRDDDEQELPLPAGERDIPLMICDRAFDEDGAFRYPSLDPSLRGKPGVEDRYMEGVMGDVTLVNGAPWPELEVDAVRYRFRILNASNARRYRLALEPGGPLTQIGSDAGLLDRPEELESLTLAPAERAEVVIDFSRWRPGTTILLANTLAGGRMRAVMRFRVARKARDESQVPHRLVDVEPLGRARAVATRDFDFRLTGAGGSRAWTINGYRFSTDRVLATPRLGTVERWRFTSDFHHPVHLHLAHFQVAARDGREPGAHERGWKDTVDVRPYETVDVLVRFRGYPGRYMFHCHNLEHEDMAMMANFRIA
;
A
#
# COMPACT_ATOMS: atom_id res chain seq x y z
N MET A 1 7.97 -19.81 -43.51
CA MET A 1 6.66 -19.41 -42.99
C MET A 1 6.58 -19.86 -41.54
N ALA A 2 6.95 -18.98 -40.66
CA ALA A 2 6.72 -19.13 -39.22
C ALA A 2 6.39 -17.70 -38.70
N ALA A 3 5.12 -17.42 -38.61
CA ALA A 3 4.64 -16.16 -38.07
C ALA A 3 3.32 -16.39 -37.35
N VAL A 4 3.19 -15.74 -36.21
CA VAL A 4 1.95 -15.38 -35.53
C VAL A 4 1.29 -16.48 -34.69
N ALA A 5 1.83 -16.69 -33.51
CA ALA A 5 1.07 -17.20 -32.36
C ALA A 5 1.14 -16.28 -31.12
N GLY A 6 1.79 -15.11 -31.22
CA GLY A 6 1.94 -14.16 -30.10
C GLY A 6 0.84 -13.08 -29.97
N GLY A 7 -0.06 -12.98 -30.95
CA GLY A 7 -0.98 -11.84 -31.02
C GLY A 7 -2.28 -11.92 -30.20
N ALA A 8 -2.72 -13.11 -29.81
CA ALA A 8 -4.03 -13.27 -29.16
C ALA A 8 -4.02 -13.04 -27.65
N ALA A 9 -2.94 -13.42 -26.96
CA ALA A 9 -2.81 -13.22 -25.52
C ALA A 9 -2.62 -11.72 -25.14
N GLY A 10 -1.89 -10.97 -25.97
CA GLY A 10 -1.61 -9.56 -25.74
C GLY A 10 -2.82 -8.64 -25.90
N LEU A 11 -3.75 -8.97 -26.82
CA LEU A 11 -4.98 -8.20 -27.01
C LEU A 11 -6.01 -8.43 -25.89
N TRP A 12 -5.93 -9.56 -25.18
CA TRP A 12 -6.81 -9.85 -24.05
C TRP A 12 -6.43 -9.06 -22.79
N ALA A 13 -5.16 -8.78 -22.56
CA ALA A 13 -4.68 -8.05 -21.39
C ALA A 13 -4.93 -6.52 -21.50
N ALA A 14 -4.83 -5.97 -22.70
CA ALA A 14 -4.99 -4.52 -22.93
C ALA A 14 -6.41 -3.97 -22.69
N GLY A 15 -7.42 -4.85 -22.58
CA GLY A 15 -8.83 -4.44 -22.36
C GLY A 15 -9.31 -4.65 -20.91
N ARG A 16 -8.50 -5.21 -20.01
CA ARG A 16 -8.88 -5.41 -18.60
C ARG A 16 -8.36 -4.25 -17.75
N GLU A 17 -9.25 -3.40 -17.26
CA GLU A 17 -8.92 -2.35 -16.29
C GLU A 17 -8.65 -2.92 -14.88
N GLU A 18 -9.01 -4.17 -14.59
CA GLU A 18 -8.74 -4.89 -13.34
C GLU A 18 -7.67 -5.97 -13.56
N SER A 19 -6.69 -6.02 -12.67
CA SER A 19 -5.60 -7.02 -12.67
C SER A 19 -5.82 -8.03 -11.55
N GLY A 20 -6.42 -9.16 -11.88
CA GLY A 20 -6.67 -10.25 -10.93
C GLY A 20 -8.01 -10.94 -11.09
N HIS A 21 -8.23 -11.97 -10.30
CA HIS A 21 -9.46 -12.76 -10.29
C HIS A 21 -10.27 -12.51 -9.02
N ARG A 22 -11.59 -12.29 -9.21
CA ARG A 22 -12.51 -12.04 -8.11
C ARG A 22 -12.85 -13.35 -7.39
N LEU A 23 -12.59 -13.34 -6.09
CA LEU A 23 -13.09 -14.33 -5.14
C LEU A 23 -14.46 -13.90 -4.65
N VAL A 24 -15.44 -14.80 -4.74
CA VAL A 24 -16.85 -14.51 -4.37
C VAL A 24 -17.10 -14.95 -2.94
N SER A 25 -17.70 -14.09 -2.14
CA SER A 25 -18.14 -14.41 -0.78
C SER A 25 -19.27 -15.46 -0.79
N LYS A 26 -19.27 -16.31 0.25
CA LYS A 26 -20.37 -17.22 0.56
C LYS A 26 -21.26 -16.65 1.66
N ALA A 27 -20.79 -15.69 2.44
CA ALA A 27 -21.58 -14.97 3.42
C ALA A 27 -22.79 -14.29 2.79
N LYS A 28 -23.87 -14.14 3.54
CA LYS A 28 -25.05 -13.40 3.08
C LYS A 28 -24.64 -11.97 2.69
N PRO A 29 -25.13 -11.49 1.53
CA PRO A 29 -24.82 -10.12 1.10
C PRO A 29 -25.27 -9.09 2.12
N VAL A 30 -24.37 -8.22 2.54
CA VAL A 30 -24.66 -7.06 3.39
C VAL A 30 -25.09 -5.89 2.52
N ALA A 31 -26.14 -5.17 2.93
CA ALA A 31 -26.53 -3.94 2.26
C ALA A 31 -25.47 -2.84 2.52
N PRO A 32 -25.05 -2.06 1.51
CA PRO A 32 -24.16 -0.93 1.72
C PRO A 32 -24.73 0.12 2.69
N TYR A 33 -23.84 0.84 3.35
CA TYR A 33 -24.14 2.02 4.20
C TYR A 33 -24.96 1.71 5.47
N GLN A 34 -24.83 0.50 5.99
CA GLN A 34 -25.48 0.10 7.26
C GLN A 34 -24.56 0.27 8.47
N VAL A 35 -23.27 0.42 8.23
CA VAL A 35 -22.24 0.51 9.28
C VAL A 35 -21.62 1.92 9.22
N PRO A 36 -21.45 2.61 10.36
CA PRO A 36 -20.70 3.86 10.38
C PRO A 36 -19.23 3.61 10.05
N LEU A 37 -18.56 4.61 9.46
CA LEU A 37 -17.12 4.54 9.21
C LEU A 37 -16.36 4.50 10.54
N PRO A 38 -15.61 3.44 10.85
CA PRO A 38 -14.69 3.47 11.99
C PRO A 38 -13.45 4.31 11.64
N VAL A 39 -12.92 5.04 12.61
CA VAL A 39 -11.63 5.71 12.50
C VAL A 39 -10.63 4.92 13.34
N PRO A 40 -9.51 4.42 12.75
CA PRO A 40 -8.52 3.68 13.50
C PRO A 40 -7.99 4.48 14.70
N LYS A 41 -7.85 3.83 15.84
CA LYS A 41 -7.35 4.49 17.06
C LYS A 41 -5.90 4.91 16.86
N THR A 42 -5.54 6.09 17.35
CA THR A 42 -4.15 6.52 17.39
C THR A 42 -3.41 5.78 18.51
N ALA A 43 -2.29 5.14 18.17
CA ALA A 43 -1.39 4.55 19.15
C ALA A 43 -0.80 5.63 20.07
N ARG A 44 -0.68 5.31 21.34
CA ARG A 44 0.00 6.19 22.30
C ARG A 44 1.41 5.68 22.53
N PRO A 45 2.44 6.53 22.49
CA PRO A 45 3.78 6.08 22.85
C PRO A 45 3.81 5.66 24.32
N VAL A 46 4.48 4.56 24.60
CA VAL A 46 4.73 4.07 25.98
C VAL A 46 5.77 4.92 26.69
N SER A 47 6.61 5.64 25.93
CA SER A 47 7.59 6.59 26.43
C SER A 47 7.92 7.64 25.37
N THR A 48 8.20 8.87 25.82
CA THR A 48 8.63 10.00 24.97
C THR A 48 9.94 10.62 25.47
N THR A 49 10.73 9.87 26.24
CA THR A 49 11.94 10.35 26.92
C THR A 49 13.12 10.47 25.95
N GLY A 50 13.99 11.44 26.17
CA GLY A 50 15.25 11.59 25.41
C GLY A 50 15.07 11.95 23.93
N GLY A 51 13.93 12.53 23.54
CA GLY A 51 13.69 12.88 22.15
C GLY A 51 13.23 11.69 21.27
N VAL A 52 12.95 10.54 21.86
CA VAL A 52 12.52 9.30 21.20
C VAL A 52 11.10 8.95 21.62
N ASP A 53 10.23 8.71 20.64
CA ASP A 53 8.89 8.18 20.88
C ASP A 53 8.90 6.66 20.73
N ARG A 54 8.57 5.94 21.82
CA ARG A 54 8.57 4.48 21.85
C ARG A 54 7.15 3.95 21.81
N TYR A 55 6.90 3.01 20.92
CA TYR A 55 5.63 2.32 20.76
C TYR A 55 5.83 0.81 20.97
N GLU A 56 4.85 0.18 21.55
CA GLU A 56 4.75 -1.28 21.62
C GLU A 56 3.47 -1.71 20.93
N ILE A 57 3.57 -2.61 19.97
CA ILE A 57 2.46 -3.13 19.18
C ILE A 57 2.56 -4.65 19.10
N VAL A 58 1.44 -5.33 19.36
CA VAL A 58 1.37 -6.78 19.35
C VAL A 58 0.62 -7.27 18.13
N GLN A 59 1.25 -8.10 17.32
CA GLN A 59 0.59 -8.86 16.27
C GLN A 59 -0.10 -10.07 16.87
N ARG A 60 -1.42 -10.10 16.83
CA ARG A 60 -2.20 -11.21 17.42
C ARG A 60 -3.50 -11.45 16.65
N ALA A 61 -3.99 -12.68 16.79
CA ALA A 61 -5.32 -13.03 16.31
C ALA A 61 -6.40 -12.44 17.24
N ALA A 62 -7.49 -11.95 16.63
CA ALA A 62 -8.65 -11.46 17.36
C ALA A 62 -9.93 -11.67 16.53
N ASP A 63 -11.05 -11.85 17.21
CA ASP A 63 -12.35 -11.93 16.56
C ASP A 63 -13.02 -10.55 16.59
N VAL A 64 -13.20 -9.97 15.39
CA VAL A 64 -13.86 -8.68 15.18
C VAL A 64 -15.16 -8.84 14.40
N GLU A 65 -16.08 -7.91 14.53
CA GLU A 65 -17.26 -7.86 13.69
C GLU A 65 -17.01 -6.96 12.49
N ILE A 66 -16.84 -7.57 11.31
CA ILE A 66 -16.74 -6.86 10.03
C ILE A 66 -18.09 -6.86 9.34
N LEU A 67 -18.63 -8.04 9.11
CA LEU A 67 -20.00 -8.19 8.60
C LEU A 67 -20.99 -8.22 9.76
N PRO A 68 -22.08 -7.45 9.72
CA PRO A 68 -23.05 -7.39 10.81
C PRO A 68 -23.52 -8.79 11.27
N GLY A 69 -23.35 -9.08 12.57
CA GLY A 69 -23.74 -10.32 13.19
C GLY A 69 -22.81 -11.52 12.96
N LEU A 70 -21.67 -11.34 12.29
CA LEU A 70 -20.67 -12.38 12.05
C LEU A 70 -19.32 -11.99 12.68
N ARG A 71 -18.59 -12.98 13.17
CA ARG A 71 -17.24 -12.78 13.72
C ARG A 71 -16.19 -13.18 12.69
N THR A 72 -15.24 -12.28 12.43
CA THR A 72 -14.11 -12.54 11.56
C THR A 72 -12.85 -12.65 12.38
N ASN A 73 -12.15 -13.78 12.28
CA ASN A 73 -10.82 -13.92 12.89
C ASN A 73 -9.81 -13.15 12.04
N VAL A 74 -9.32 -12.03 12.57
CA VAL A 74 -8.28 -11.20 11.95
C VAL A 74 -6.94 -11.48 12.59
N TRP A 75 -5.88 -11.30 11.83
CA TRP A 75 -4.52 -11.14 12.35
C TRP A 75 -4.20 -9.66 12.28
N GLY A 76 -4.19 -9.01 13.42
CA GLY A 76 -4.08 -7.56 13.45
C GLY A 76 -3.00 -7.07 14.41
N TYR A 77 -2.48 -5.90 14.12
CA TYR A 77 -1.68 -5.16 15.07
C TYR A 77 -2.59 -4.70 16.21
N ASP A 78 -2.27 -5.09 17.44
CA ASP A 78 -3.12 -5.00 18.64
C ASP A 78 -4.47 -5.70 18.50
N GLY A 79 -4.56 -6.71 17.62
CA GLY A 79 -5.80 -7.44 17.36
C GLY A 79 -6.89 -6.58 16.71
N GLN A 80 -6.53 -5.53 16.00
CA GLN A 80 -7.44 -4.61 15.29
C GLN A 80 -7.26 -4.72 13.77
N PHE A 81 -8.30 -4.34 13.03
CA PHE A 81 -8.24 -4.19 11.58
C PHE A 81 -9.01 -2.93 11.13
N PRO A 82 -8.33 -1.94 10.56
CA PRO A 82 -6.86 -1.80 10.49
C PRO A 82 -6.21 -1.71 11.87
N GLY A 83 -4.90 -1.95 11.93
CA GLY A 83 -4.10 -1.71 13.11
C GLY A 83 -4.14 -0.23 13.56
N PRO A 84 -3.64 0.09 14.77
CA PRO A 84 -3.65 1.46 15.27
C PRO A 84 -2.85 2.41 14.38
N THR A 85 -3.30 3.67 14.27
CA THR A 85 -2.54 4.71 13.59
C THR A 85 -1.39 5.17 14.46
N ILE A 86 -0.15 4.99 14.01
CA ILE A 86 1.03 5.57 14.64
C ILE A 86 1.21 7.00 14.11
N VAL A 87 1.57 7.94 14.98
CA VAL A 87 1.86 9.33 14.58
C VAL A 87 3.29 9.67 14.97
N GLY A 88 4.16 9.75 13.97
CA GLY A 88 5.54 10.21 14.12
C GLY A 88 5.67 11.70 13.79
N ARG A 89 6.81 12.28 14.16
CA ARG A 89 7.18 13.67 13.83
C ARG A 89 8.50 13.68 13.07
N SER A 90 8.59 14.45 12.00
CA SER A 90 9.81 14.70 11.26
C SER A 90 10.96 15.13 12.20
N GLY A 91 12.14 14.53 12.03
CA GLY A 91 13.32 14.78 12.85
C GLY A 91 13.23 14.25 14.30
N ARG A 92 12.20 13.51 14.66
CA ARG A 92 12.05 12.90 15.98
C ARG A 92 11.96 11.38 15.84
N GLU A 93 12.99 10.69 16.36
CA GLU A 93 13.08 9.24 16.27
C GLU A 93 11.85 8.54 16.89
N ALA A 94 11.31 7.59 16.15
CA ALA A 94 10.29 6.67 16.66
C ALA A 94 10.87 5.25 16.70
N VAL A 95 10.72 4.58 17.83
CA VAL A 95 11.05 3.16 17.98
C VAL A 95 9.75 2.38 18.16
N VAL A 96 9.47 1.46 17.25
CA VAL A 96 8.28 0.61 17.30
C VAL A 96 8.73 -0.81 17.59
N THR A 97 8.48 -1.28 18.83
CA THR A 97 8.66 -2.68 19.20
C THR A 97 7.45 -3.46 18.70
N VAL A 98 7.66 -4.34 17.73
CA VAL A 98 6.62 -5.24 17.22
C VAL A 98 6.83 -6.63 17.83
N ARG A 99 5.83 -7.08 18.60
CA ARG A 99 5.80 -8.41 19.20
C ARG A 99 4.89 -9.35 18.40
N ASN A 100 5.38 -10.54 18.10
CA ASN A 100 4.64 -11.54 17.32
C ASN A 100 4.03 -12.62 18.24
N GLU A 101 2.71 -12.60 18.39
CA GLU A 101 1.90 -13.61 19.06
C GLU A 101 1.05 -14.44 18.07
N LEU A 102 1.30 -14.30 16.76
CA LEU A 102 0.66 -15.10 15.71
C LEU A 102 1.34 -16.48 15.60
N PRO A 103 0.68 -17.47 14.99
CA PRO A 103 1.24 -18.82 14.88
C PRO A 103 2.30 -18.96 13.76
N VAL A 104 2.72 -17.87 13.14
CA VAL A 104 3.63 -17.82 11.98
C VAL A 104 4.60 -16.66 12.10
N PRO A 105 5.77 -16.71 11.43
CA PRO A 105 6.67 -15.57 11.34
C PRO A 105 6.02 -14.35 10.64
N THR A 106 6.53 -13.18 10.96
CA THR A 106 6.13 -11.90 10.34
C THR A 106 7.34 -11.05 10.02
N SER A 107 7.19 -10.08 9.12
CA SER A 107 8.17 -9.02 8.87
C SER A 107 7.43 -7.71 8.68
N THR A 108 7.66 -6.70 9.51
CA THR A 108 6.92 -5.44 9.41
C THR A 108 7.70 -4.43 8.60
N HIS A 109 7.14 -4.02 7.45
CA HIS A 109 7.67 -2.97 6.59
C HIS A 109 6.96 -1.64 6.86
N LEU A 110 7.73 -0.54 7.01
CA LEU A 110 7.21 0.82 6.99
C LEU A 110 7.25 1.37 5.56
N HIS A 111 6.15 1.21 4.86
CA HIS A 111 6.00 1.61 3.46
C HIS A 111 6.04 3.12 3.30
N GLY A 112 6.99 3.61 2.51
CA GLY A 112 7.29 5.04 2.35
C GLY A 112 8.26 5.61 3.39
N GLY A 113 8.75 4.78 4.31
CA GLY A 113 9.71 5.17 5.34
C GLY A 113 11.14 5.35 4.79
N VAL A 114 11.79 6.46 5.13
CA VAL A 114 13.24 6.62 4.95
C VAL A 114 13.91 6.01 6.18
N THR A 115 14.22 4.72 6.10
CA THR A 115 14.65 3.91 7.25
C THR A 115 16.00 3.22 7.02
N PRO A 116 16.78 2.97 8.10
CA PRO A 116 17.96 2.10 8.00
C PRO A 116 17.57 0.67 7.53
N PRO A 117 18.47 -0.05 6.83
CA PRO A 117 18.17 -1.40 6.31
C PRO A 117 17.69 -2.40 7.37
N GLY A 118 18.16 -2.25 8.62
CA GLY A 118 17.74 -3.10 9.74
C GLY A 118 16.30 -2.88 10.20
N SER A 119 15.69 -1.75 9.82
CA SER A 119 14.31 -1.38 10.18
C SER A 119 13.38 -1.28 8.97
N ASP A 120 13.85 -1.69 7.78
CA ASP A 120 13.10 -1.62 6.54
C ASP A 120 11.99 -2.69 6.43
N GLY A 121 12.06 -3.79 7.21
CA GLY A 121 11.16 -4.92 7.06
C GLY A 121 11.48 -5.75 5.82
N TYR A 122 12.77 -6.03 5.59
CA TYR A 122 13.20 -6.89 4.50
C TYR A 122 12.57 -8.30 4.63
N PRO A 123 12.09 -8.96 3.55
CA PRO A 123 11.25 -10.16 3.65
C PRO A 123 11.82 -11.33 4.43
N THR A 124 13.15 -11.45 4.49
CA THR A 124 13.84 -12.48 5.25
C THR A 124 14.36 -12.01 6.62
N ASP A 125 13.97 -10.81 7.05
CA ASP A 125 14.24 -10.27 8.38
C ASP A 125 12.97 -10.43 9.24
N ILE A 126 12.80 -11.62 9.81
CA ILE A 126 11.55 -12.09 10.40
C ILE A 126 11.54 -12.06 11.92
N VAL A 127 10.35 -11.85 12.47
CA VAL A 127 10.05 -12.02 13.88
C VAL A 127 9.26 -13.33 14.04
N VAL A 128 9.82 -14.28 14.76
CA VAL A 128 9.20 -15.59 14.95
C VAL A 128 8.42 -15.67 16.26
N PRO A 129 7.28 -16.39 16.30
CA PRO A 129 6.53 -16.61 17.53
C PRO A 129 7.22 -17.61 18.46
N GLU A 130 6.72 -17.70 19.69
CA GLU A 130 7.20 -18.65 20.68
C GLU A 130 7.16 -20.10 20.15
N GLY A 131 8.24 -20.83 20.35
CA GLY A 131 8.37 -22.24 19.96
C GLY A 131 8.44 -22.47 18.45
N TRP A 132 8.57 -21.43 17.63
CA TRP A 132 8.80 -21.59 16.20
C TRP A 132 10.12 -22.32 15.93
N ARG A 133 10.04 -23.37 15.12
CA ARG A 133 11.24 -24.03 14.60
C ARG A 133 11.24 -23.85 13.08
N GLN A 134 12.32 -23.29 12.59
CA GLN A 134 12.52 -23.17 11.15
C GLN A 134 12.81 -24.57 10.62
N ASP A 135 11.84 -25.20 9.98
CA ASP A 135 12.07 -26.44 9.26
C ASP A 135 13.02 -26.13 8.11
N LYS A 136 14.04 -26.99 7.91
CA LYS A 136 15.13 -26.80 6.95
C LYS A 136 14.66 -26.79 5.47
N GLU A 137 13.37 -26.92 5.22
CA GLU A 137 12.75 -27.10 3.92
C GLU A 137 11.79 -25.96 3.55
N HIS A 138 12.10 -24.72 3.87
CA HIS A 138 11.42 -23.61 3.17
C HIS A 138 12.00 -23.53 1.75
N ALA A 139 11.54 -24.42 0.89
CA ALA A 139 11.67 -24.26 -0.53
C ALA A 139 10.76 -23.11 -0.93
N GLY A 140 11.31 -21.91 -1.11
CA GLY A 140 10.61 -20.77 -1.68
C GLY A 140 9.98 -21.14 -3.02
N HIS A 141 9.06 -20.30 -3.53
CA HIS A 141 8.40 -20.51 -4.82
C HIS A 141 9.41 -20.85 -5.92
N GLY A 142 9.30 -22.05 -6.49
CA GLY A 142 10.01 -22.44 -7.71
C GLY A 142 11.52 -22.64 -7.59
N GLY A 143 12.01 -23.23 -6.49
CA GLY A 143 13.40 -23.67 -6.39
C GLY A 143 14.41 -22.56 -6.11
N MET A 144 14.01 -21.49 -5.42
CA MET A 144 14.96 -20.52 -4.86
C MET A 144 15.79 -21.19 -3.78
N SER A 145 17.10 -21.32 -4.03
CA SER A 145 18.08 -21.71 -3.02
C SER A 145 18.29 -20.51 -2.11
N MET A 146 17.62 -20.50 -0.96
CA MET A 146 17.90 -19.53 0.11
C MET A 146 18.85 -20.19 1.09
N THR A 147 20.04 -19.62 1.24
CA THR A 147 20.99 -20.08 2.26
C THR A 147 20.53 -19.68 3.64
N ALA A 148 20.88 -20.44 4.68
CA ALA A 148 20.57 -20.11 6.07
C ALA A 148 21.06 -18.71 6.46
N ASP A 149 22.14 -18.23 5.87
CA ASP A 149 22.72 -16.90 6.10
C ASP A 149 21.91 -15.74 5.49
N SER A 150 20.89 -16.07 4.65
CA SER A 150 20.00 -15.06 4.06
C SER A 150 18.93 -14.59 5.02
N TRP A 151 18.71 -15.27 6.13
CA TRP A 151 17.68 -14.96 7.11
C TRP A 151 18.23 -14.26 8.34
N ARG A 152 17.53 -13.21 8.76
CA ARG A 152 17.68 -12.62 10.09
C ARG A 152 16.45 -12.98 10.90
N VAL A 153 16.65 -13.55 12.07
CA VAL A 153 15.57 -14.03 12.92
C VAL A 153 15.62 -13.30 14.25
N SER A 154 14.52 -12.69 14.63
CA SER A 154 14.29 -12.11 15.96
C SER A 154 13.26 -12.96 16.68
N ASP A 155 13.57 -13.35 17.91
CA ASP A 155 12.67 -14.13 18.73
C ASP A 155 11.63 -13.24 19.40
N LEU A 156 10.35 -13.55 19.21
CA LEU A 156 9.19 -12.93 19.84
C LEU A 156 8.95 -11.46 19.49
N ALA A 157 9.97 -10.64 19.43
CA ALA A 157 9.83 -9.21 19.21
C ALA A 157 11.04 -8.60 18.49
N LYS A 158 10.82 -7.46 17.83
CA LYS A 158 11.88 -6.69 17.19
C LYS A 158 11.59 -5.20 17.34
N ASP A 159 12.66 -4.43 17.61
CA ASP A 159 12.63 -2.98 17.56
C ASP A 159 12.89 -2.50 16.13
N TYR A 160 11.94 -1.75 15.58
CA TYR A 160 12.10 -1.00 14.35
C TYR A 160 12.41 0.45 14.70
N VAL A 161 13.60 0.90 14.36
CA VAL A 161 14.08 2.26 14.64
C VAL A 161 13.87 3.12 13.41
N TYR A 162 13.03 4.12 13.53
CA TYR A 162 12.67 5.05 12.46
C TYR A 162 13.17 6.46 12.81
N PRO A 163 14.29 6.93 12.24
CA PRO A 163 14.85 8.26 12.54
C PRO A 163 13.95 9.42 12.11
N MET A 164 12.98 9.18 11.25
CA MET A 164 12.02 10.17 10.73
C MET A 164 12.67 11.34 9.98
N ASP A 165 13.79 11.10 9.28
CA ASP A 165 14.48 12.09 8.45
C ASP A 165 13.72 12.31 7.12
N GLN A 166 12.43 12.59 7.21
CA GLN A 166 11.54 12.79 6.07
C GLN A 166 10.44 13.78 6.40
N GLN A 167 9.87 14.39 5.36
CA GLN A 167 8.76 15.33 5.46
C GLN A 167 7.46 14.67 5.92
N ALA A 168 6.47 15.48 6.30
CA ALA A 168 5.12 15.03 6.60
C ALA A 168 4.55 14.22 5.43
N ALA A 169 4.00 13.05 5.74
CA ALA A 169 3.45 12.12 4.74
C ALA A 169 2.47 11.13 5.36
N THR A 170 1.61 10.57 4.53
CA THR A 170 0.77 9.44 4.87
C THR A 170 1.47 8.14 4.50
N LEU A 171 2.17 7.55 5.47
CA LEU A 171 2.78 6.24 5.36
C LEU A 171 1.82 5.17 5.90
N TRP A 172 2.20 3.91 5.70
CA TRP A 172 1.52 2.78 6.30
C TRP A 172 2.51 1.68 6.63
N TYR A 173 2.15 0.77 7.51
CA TYR A 173 2.96 -0.38 7.86
C TYR A 173 2.17 -1.66 7.61
N HIS A 174 2.84 -2.69 7.11
CA HIS A 174 2.21 -3.96 6.77
C HIS A 174 3.19 -5.11 6.87
N ASP A 175 2.66 -6.32 6.89
CA ASP A 175 3.51 -7.51 6.82
C ASP A 175 4.14 -7.67 5.45
N HIS A 176 5.42 -8.05 5.45
CA HIS A 176 6.24 -8.25 4.26
C HIS A 176 7.04 -9.55 4.34
N ARG A 177 6.50 -10.56 5.04
CA ARG A 177 7.16 -11.86 5.13
C ARG A 177 7.30 -12.50 3.75
N MET A 178 8.50 -12.97 3.44
CA MET A 178 8.80 -13.70 2.19
C MET A 178 7.73 -14.76 1.89
N ASP A 179 7.16 -14.72 0.70
CA ASP A 179 6.17 -15.65 0.15
C ASP A 179 4.78 -15.62 0.81
N PHE A 180 4.52 -14.73 1.79
CA PHE A 180 3.27 -14.71 2.55
C PHE A 180 2.70 -13.32 2.84
N SER A 181 3.20 -12.27 2.19
CA SER A 181 2.66 -10.90 2.33
C SER A 181 1.17 -10.85 2.01
N GLY A 182 0.77 -11.44 0.88
CA GLY A 182 -0.61 -11.45 0.39
C GLY A 182 -1.61 -11.99 1.42
N PRO A 183 -1.48 -13.24 1.90
CA PRO A 183 -2.40 -13.80 2.88
C PRO A 183 -2.33 -13.11 4.25
N GLN A 184 -1.18 -12.61 4.68
CA GLN A 184 -1.04 -11.94 5.98
C GLN A 184 -1.65 -10.52 5.97
N VAL A 185 -1.45 -9.75 4.92
CA VAL A 185 -2.13 -8.46 4.72
C VAL A 185 -3.64 -8.67 4.50
N TRP A 186 -4.02 -9.72 3.78
CA TRP A 186 -5.44 -10.06 3.63
C TRP A 186 -6.12 -10.32 4.98
N ARG A 187 -5.43 -10.96 5.89
CA ARG A 187 -5.93 -11.25 7.24
C ARG A 187 -5.94 -10.04 8.18
N GLY A 188 -5.29 -8.92 7.82
CA GLY A 188 -5.40 -7.67 8.57
C GLY A 188 -4.09 -7.06 9.06
N LEU A 189 -2.92 -7.59 8.68
CA LEU A 189 -1.63 -7.03 9.08
C LEU A 189 -1.29 -5.77 8.29
N ALA A 190 -2.03 -4.69 8.54
CA ALA A 190 -1.83 -3.36 7.97
C ALA A 190 -2.34 -2.26 8.90
N GLY A 191 -1.66 -1.10 8.94
CA GLY A 191 -2.06 0.08 9.72
C GLY A 191 -1.40 1.35 9.18
N PHE A 192 -1.94 2.53 9.54
CA PHE A 192 -1.38 3.82 9.14
C PHE A 192 -0.21 4.24 10.02
N PHE A 193 0.78 4.88 9.38
CA PHE A 193 1.82 5.65 10.05
C PHE A 193 1.84 7.07 9.47
N LEU A 194 1.43 8.07 10.23
CA LEU A 194 1.36 9.46 9.80
C LEU A 194 2.60 10.21 10.30
N VAL A 195 3.39 10.75 9.40
CA VAL A 195 4.48 11.66 9.75
C VAL A 195 3.95 13.08 9.70
N ARG A 196 4.21 13.86 10.75
CA ARG A 196 3.88 15.28 10.87
C ARG A 196 5.18 16.10 10.88
N ASP A 197 5.13 17.31 10.32
CA ASP A 197 6.19 18.32 10.43
C ASP A 197 5.63 19.72 10.68
N ASP A 198 6.49 20.70 10.83
CA ASP A 198 6.08 22.08 11.09
C ASP A 198 5.43 22.71 9.87
N ASP A 199 5.96 22.45 8.67
CA ASP A 199 5.42 22.98 7.41
C ASP A 199 3.95 22.58 7.21
N GLU A 200 3.62 21.29 7.46
CA GLU A 200 2.23 20.81 7.39
C GLU A 200 1.35 21.47 8.46
N GLN A 201 1.87 21.63 9.69
CA GLN A 201 1.10 22.16 10.82
C GLN A 201 0.79 23.65 10.71
N GLU A 202 1.60 24.43 9.99
CA GLU A 202 1.39 25.84 9.72
C GLU A 202 0.30 26.08 8.66
N LEU A 203 -0.04 25.07 7.86
CA LEU A 203 -1.07 25.20 6.84
C LEU A 203 -2.47 25.17 7.47
N PRO A 204 -3.39 26.06 7.04
CA PRO A 204 -4.76 26.10 7.55
C PRO A 204 -5.64 24.97 6.97
N LEU A 205 -5.08 23.79 6.79
CA LEU A 205 -5.79 22.61 6.29
C LEU A 205 -6.78 22.07 7.32
N PRO A 206 -7.82 21.32 6.89
CA PRO A 206 -8.67 20.61 7.82
C PRO A 206 -7.85 19.68 8.74
N ALA A 207 -8.04 19.77 10.04
CA ALA A 207 -7.28 19.06 11.07
C ALA A 207 -8.18 18.45 12.15
N GLY A 208 -7.61 17.69 13.08
CA GLY A 208 -8.33 17.04 14.17
C GLY A 208 -9.34 16.03 13.64
N GLU A 209 -10.61 16.14 14.08
CA GLU A 209 -11.70 15.24 13.65
C GLU A 209 -12.03 15.33 12.17
N ARG A 210 -11.51 16.34 11.46
CA ARG A 210 -11.69 16.54 10.02
C ARG A 210 -10.49 16.08 9.17
N ASP A 211 -9.49 15.44 9.77
CA ASP A 211 -8.34 14.80 9.12
C ASP A 211 -8.44 13.28 9.33
N ILE A 212 -9.04 12.58 8.37
CA ILE A 212 -9.52 11.21 8.53
C ILE A 212 -8.74 10.26 7.61
N PRO A 213 -8.04 9.26 8.14
CA PRO A 213 -7.43 8.20 7.34
C PRO A 213 -8.50 7.25 6.79
N LEU A 214 -8.38 6.87 5.51
CA LEU A 214 -9.25 5.94 4.82
C LEU A 214 -8.43 4.81 4.20
N MET A 215 -8.35 3.67 4.87
CA MET A 215 -7.76 2.45 4.32
C MET A 215 -8.83 1.69 3.53
N ILE A 216 -8.71 1.70 2.20
CA ILE A 216 -9.61 1.02 1.29
C ILE A 216 -8.99 -0.32 0.92
N CYS A 217 -9.74 -1.40 1.08
CA CYS A 217 -9.36 -2.73 0.60
C CYS A 217 -10.60 -3.52 0.21
N ASP A 218 -10.40 -4.68 -0.38
CA ASP A 218 -11.48 -5.60 -0.71
C ASP A 218 -11.21 -6.98 -0.12
N ARG A 219 -12.27 -7.64 0.33
CA ARG A 219 -12.20 -8.97 0.95
C ARG A 219 -13.33 -9.87 0.43
N ALA A 220 -13.17 -11.17 0.63
CA ALA A 220 -14.22 -12.16 0.47
C ALA A 220 -14.40 -12.95 1.76
N PHE A 221 -15.63 -13.42 2.02
CA PHE A 221 -16.02 -14.03 3.29
C PHE A 221 -16.67 -15.40 3.09
N ASP A 222 -16.40 -16.34 3.98
CA ASP A 222 -17.14 -17.59 4.09
C ASP A 222 -18.49 -17.38 4.83
N GLU A 223 -19.32 -18.41 4.86
CA GLU A 223 -20.67 -18.37 5.43
C GLU A 223 -20.70 -17.95 6.91
N ASP A 224 -19.66 -18.30 7.63
CA ASP A 224 -19.45 -17.97 9.06
C ASP A 224 -18.81 -16.59 9.32
N GLY A 225 -18.48 -15.87 8.26
CA GLY A 225 -17.81 -14.57 8.35
C GLY A 225 -16.28 -14.63 8.36
N ALA A 226 -15.68 -15.79 8.24
CA ALA A 226 -14.23 -15.93 8.11
C ALA A 226 -13.74 -15.33 6.76
N PHE A 227 -12.51 -14.78 6.75
CA PHE A 227 -11.90 -14.36 5.49
C PHE A 227 -11.64 -15.56 4.59
N ARG A 228 -11.98 -15.43 3.32
CA ARG A 228 -11.60 -16.35 2.26
C ARG A 228 -10.37 -15.82 1.57
N TYR A 229 -9.36 -16.66 1.45
CA TYR A 229 -8.17 -16.41 0.65
C TYR A 229 -7.71 -17.72 0.00
N PRO A 230 -7.39 -17.75 -1.31
CA PRO A 230 -7.10 -19.00 -2.05
C PRO A 230 -5.66 -19.46 -1.86
N SER A 231 -5.19 -19.55 -0.61
CA SER A 231 -3.85 -20.00 -0.25
C SER A 231 -3.68 -21.48 -0.53
N LEU A 232 -2.51 -21.89 -1.09
CA LEU A 232 -2.13 -23.28 -1.23
C LEU A 232 -1.93 -24.01 0.09
N ASP A 233 -1.60 -23.24 1.12
CA ASP A 233 -1.50 -23.70 2.50
C ASP A 233 -2.18 -22.68 3.45
N PRO A 234 -3.41 -22.94 3.86
CA PRO A 234 -4.12 -22.05 4.79
C PRO A 234 -3.43 -21.84 6.13
N SER A 235 -2.52 -22.75 6.53
CA SER A 235 -1.73 -22.61 7.75
C SER A 235 -0.59 -21.60 7.64
N LEU A 236 -0.21 -21.23 6.41
CA LEU A 236 0.90 -20.34 6.05
C LEU A 236 2.25 -20.79 6.63
N ARG A 237 2.45 -22.10 6.76
CA ARG A 237 3.67 -22.69 7.35
C ARG A 237 4.60 -23.33 6.36
N GLY A 238 4.06 -23.97 5.33
CA GLY A 238 4.86 -24.85 4.48
C GLY A 238 4.78 -24.55 2.98
N LYS A 239 3.61 -24.23 2.44
CA LYS A 239 3.44 -24.00 1.01
C LYS A 239 3.10 -22.55 0.72
N PRO A 240 4.06 -21.78 0.19
CA PRO A 240 3.79 -20.41 -0.23
C PRO A 240 2.89 -20.36 -1.46
N GLY A 241 2.23 -19.23 -1.66
CA GLY A 241 1.48 -18.87 -2.86
C GLY A 241 0.00 -19.17 -2.83
N VAL A 242 -0.61 -18.86 -3.97
CA VAL A 242 -2.05 -18.98 -4.22
C VAL A 242 -2.31 -20.04 -5.30
N GLU A 243 -3.56 -20.48 -5.38
CA GLU A 243 -4.04 -21.31 -6.47
C GLU A 243 -3.73 -20.66 -7.83
N ASP A 244 -3.32 -21.42 -8.83
CA ASP A 244 -2.91 -20.95 -10.17
C ASP A 244 -3.92 -19.98 -10.80
N ARG A 245 -5.20 -20.19 -10.55
CA ARG A 245 -6.29 -19.32 -11.01
C ARG A 245 -6.15 -17.88 -10.53
N TYR A 246 -5.52 -17.65 -9.37
CA TYR A 246 -5.39 -16.36 -8.73
C TYR A 246 -3.98 -15.78 -8.81
N MET A 247 -3.10 -16.38 -9.59
CA MET A 247 -1.72 -15.90 -9.73
C MET A 247 -1.59 -14.47 -10.30
N GLU A 248 -2.62 -13.99 -11.00
CA GLU A 248 -2.69 -12.61 -11.52
C GLU A 248 -3.15 -11.59 -10.47
N GLY A 249 -3.53 -12.06 -9.29
CA GLY A 249 -4.00 -11.24 -8.17
C GLY A 249 -5.33 -11.71 -7.61
N VAL A 250 -5.50 -11.56 -6.30
CA VAL A 250 -6.74 -11.89 -5.58
C VAL A 250 -7.55 -10.61 -5.35
N MET A 251 -8.79 -10.61 -5.81
CA MET A 251 -9.75 -9.54 -5.55
C MET A 251 -10.95 -10.08 -4.80
N GLY A 252 -11.41 -9.35 -3.78
CA GLY A 252 -12.64 -9.64 -3.05
C GLY A 252 -13.90 -9.10 -3.76
N ASP A 253 -15.06 -9.35 -3.18
CA ASP A 253 -16.36 -8.84 -3.64
C ASP A 253 -17.06 -7.95 -2.61
N VAL A 254 -16.37 -7.65 -1.50
CA VAL A 254 -16.81 -6.74 -0.44
C VAL A 254 -15.75 -5.66 -0.26
N THR A 255 -16.08 -4.42 -0.59
CA THR A 255 -15.20 -3.27 -0.31
C THR A 255 -15.27 -2.92 1.17
N LEU A 256 -14.12 -2.82 1.80
CA LEU A 256 -13.96 -2.36 3.19
C LEU A 256 -13.26 -1.01 3.22
N VAL A 257 -13.74 -0.11 4.05
CA VAL A 257 -13.04 1.13 4.41
C VAL A 257 -12.83 1.12 5.91
N ASN A 258 -11.57 1.18 6.34
CA ASN A 258 -11.19 1.04 7.74
C ASN A 258 -11.79 -0.20 8.42
N GLY A 259 -11.88 -1.32 7.68
CA GLY A 259 -12.44 -2.57 8.17
C GLY A 259 -13.96 -2.68 8.11
N ALA A 260 -14.70 -1.62 7.77
CA ALA A 260 -16.17 -1.66 7.66
C ALA A 260 -16.64 -1.82 6.22
N PRO A 261 -17.66 -2.68 5.93
CA PRO A 261 -18.18 -2.90 4.59
C PRO A 261 -19.02 -1.72 4.11
N TRP A 262 -18.57 -1.06 3.03
CA TRP A 262 -19.27 0.08 2.43
C TRP A 262 -19.84 1.07 3.46
N PRO A 263 -19.03 1.66 4.35
CA PRO A 263 -19.54 2.43 5.48
C PRO A 263 -20.19 3.76 5.07
N GLU A 264 -20.93 4.35 6.01
CA GLU A 264 -21.38 5.74 5.93
C GLU A 264 -20.60 6.61 6.92
N LEU A 265 -20.24 7.82 6.49
CA LEU A 265 -19.71 8.87 7.35
C LEU A 265 -20.66 10.06 7.35
N GLU A 266 -21.14 10.44 8.53
CA GLU A 266 -21.81 11.71 8.71
C GLU A 266 -20.80 12.84 8.75
N VAL A 267 -21.00 13.88 7.93
CA VAL A 267 -20.12 15.05 7.81
C VAL A 267 -20.91 16.34 7.98
N ASP A 268 -20.28 17.34 8.56
CA ASP A 268 -20.78 18.71 8.52
C ASP A 268 -20.56 19.32 7.12
N ALA A 269 -21.30 20.37 6.76
CA ALA A 269 -21.15 21.09 5.48
C ALA A 269 -19.91 22.02 5.53
N VAL A 270 -18.72 21.43 5.65
CA VAL A 270 -17.39 22.09 5.78
C VAL A 270 -16.35 21.24 5.07
N ARG A 271 -15.10 21.66 5.06
CA ARG A 271 -13.99 20.91 4.49
C ARG A 271 -13.53 19.79 5.41
N TYR A 272 -13.22 18.65 4.81
CA TYR A 272 -12.56 17.50 5.44
C TYR A 272 -11.33 17.11 4.61
N ARG A 273 -10.27 16.71 5.29
CA ARG A 273 -9.09 16.09 4.70
C ARG A 273 -9.19 14.58 4.85
N PHE A 274 -9.00 13.86 3.77
CA PHE A 274 -8.96 12.41 3.78
C PHE A 274 -7.58 11.93 3.33
N ARG A 275 -7.00 11.03 4.12
CA ARG A 275 -5.73 10.36 3.82
C ARG A 275 -6.05 8.97 3.29
N ILE A 276 -6.11 8.86 1.97
CA ILE A 276 -6.59 7.66 1.29
C ILE A 276 -5.41 6.74 0.99
N LEU A 277 -5.55 5.48 1.38
CA LEU A 277 -4.64 4.38 1.07
C LEU A 277 -5.41 3.29 0.36
N ASN A 278 -4.91 2.80 -0.78
CA ASN A 278 -5.35 1.55 -1.36
C ASN A 278 -4.53 0.39 -0.77
N ALA A 279 -5.09 -0.32 0.20
CA ALA A 279 -4.50 -1.49 0.86
C ALA A 279 -5.07 -2.82 0.35
N SER A 280 -5.59 -2.85 -0.88
CA SER A 280 -5.98 -4.08 -1.56
C SER A 280 -4.77 -4.86 -2.03
N ASN A 281 -4.89 -6.19 -2.10
CA ASN A 281 -3.83 -7.03 -2.65
C ASN A 281 -3.55 -6.75 -4.14
N ALA A 282 -4.62 -6.62 -4.95
CA ALA A 282 -4.50 -6.46 -6.39
C ALA A 282 -5.43 -5.39 -6.99
N ARG A 283 -6.53 -5.02 -6.28
CA ARG A 283 -7.55 -4.14 -6.85
C ARG A 283 -7.07 -2.70 -6.98
N ARG A 284 -7.33 -2.13 -8.16
CA ARG A 284 -7.17 -0.70 -8.45
C ARG A 284 -8.50 0.01 -8.22
N TYR A 285 -8.43 1.27 -7.79
CA TYR A 285 -9.60 2.14 -7.64
C TYR A 285 -9.41 3.40 -8.48
N ARG A 286 -10.48 3.83 -9.17
CA ARG A 286 -10.62 5.19 -9.69
C ARG A 286 -11.76 5.85 -8.94
N LEU A 287 -11.39 6.62 -7.93
CA LEU A 287 -12.32 7.24 -7.01
C LEU A 287 -12.90 8.52 -7.62
N ALA A 288 -14.22 8.69 -7.50
CA ALA A 288 -14.93 9.91 -7.89
C ALA A 288 -16.11 10.16 -6.95
N LEU A 289 -16.55 11.40 -6.83
CA LEU A 289 -17.73 11.75 -6.06
C LEU A 289 -19.01 11.71 -6.93
N GLU A 290 -20.11 11.17 -6.41
CA GLU A 290 -21.43 11.19 -7.03
C GLU A 290 -22.45 11.82 -6.05
N PRO A 291 -23.14 12.87 -6.48
CA PRO A 291 -23.42 13.37 -7.84
C PRO A 291 -22.39 14.38 -8.40
N GLY A 292 -21.11 14.17 -8.22
CA GLY A 292 -20.05 15.03 -8.74
C GLY A 292 -19.49 15.99 -7.69
N GLY A 293 -18.36 16.59 -8.02
CA GLY A 293 -17.56 17.47 -7.17
C GLY A 293 -16.09 17.10 -7.27
N PRO A 294 -15.16 18.05 -7.09
CA PRO A 294 -13.75 17.77 -7.16
C PRO A 294 -13.25 17.04 -5.93
N LEU A 295 -12.26 16.18 -6.14
CA LEU A 295 -11.31 15.73 -5.14
C LEU A 295 -10.12 16.70 -5.22
N THR A 296 -9.94 17.58 -4.24
CA THR A 296 -8.81 18.51 -4.21
C THR A 296 -7.62 17.78 -3.61
N GLN A 297 -6.74 17.24 -4.46
CA GLN A 297 -5.54 16.54 -4.02
C GLN A 297 -4.53 17.55 -3.46
N ILE A 298 -4.03 17.29 -2.27
CA ILE A 298 -3.04 18.11 -1.57
C ILE A 298 -1.76 17.34 -1.24
N GLY A 299 -1.76 16.03 -1.37
CA GLY A 299 -0.60 15.17 -1.10
C GLY A 299 -0.63 13.88 -1.89
N SER A 300 0.53 13.27 -2.02
CA SER A 300 0.78 11.97 -2.65
C SER A 300 1.45 11.01 -1.65
N ASP A 301 2.05 9.92 -2.12
CA ASP A 301 2.61 8.86 -1.26
C ASP A 301 3.58 9.39 -0.20
N ALA A 302 4.48 10.29 -0.60
CA ALA A 302 5.61 10.69 0.23
C ALA A 302 5.60 12.18 0.62
N GLY A 303 4.41 12.81 0.65
CA GLY A 303 4.24 14.14 1.21
C GLY A 303 3.24 15.03 0.48
N LEU A 304 3.15 16.27 0.96
CA LEU A 304 2.31 17.29 0.35
C LEU A 304 2.82 17.68 -1.05
N LEU A 305 1.90 18.13 -1.88
CA LEU A 305 2.21 18.72 -3.19
C LEU A 305 2.73 20.16 -3.01
N ASP A 306 3.33 20.72 -4.07
CA ASP A 306 3.66 22.14 -4.12
C ASP A 306 2.41 23.02 -4.16
N ARG A 307 1.35 22.54 -4.79
CA ARG A 307 0.05 23.18 -4.93
C ARG A 307 -1.07 22.16 -5.01
N PRO A 308 -2.31 22.52 -4.63
CA PRO A 308 -3.45 21.61 -4.77
C PRO A 308 -3.79 21.36 -6.25
N GLU A 309 -4.30 20.16 -6.55
CA GLU A 309 -4.81 19.76 -7.86
C GLU A 309 -6.29 19.37 -7.75
N GLU A 310 -7.16 20.04 -8.50
CA GLU A 310 -8.57 19.66 -8.57
C GLU A 310 -8.77 18.52 -9.57
N LEU A 311 -9.24 17.37 -9.08
CA LEU A 311 -9.42 16.16 -9.86
C LEU A 311 -10.91 15.77 -9.90
N GLU A 312 -11.41 15.41 -11.08
CA GLU A 312 -12.73 14.77 -11.21
C GLU A 312 -12.70 13.31 -10.73
N SER A 313 -11.54 12.66 -10.86
CA SER A 313 -11.31 11.31 -10.37
C SER A 313 -9.84 11.10 -10.01
N LEU A 314 -9.60 10.22 -9.03
CA LEU A 314 -8.29 9.85 -8.53
C LEU A 314 -8.08 8.35 -8.69
N THR A 315 -7.08 7.94 -9.47
CA THR A 315 -6.71 6.53 -9.62
C THR A 315 -5.63 6.18 -8.60
N LEU A 316 -5.84 5.07 -7.88
CA LEU A 316 -4.89 4.50 -6.92
C LEU A 316 -4.72 3.01 -7.18
N ALA A 317 -3.52 2.59 -7.52
CA ALA A 317 -3.11 1.19 -7.51
C ALA A 317 -2.81 0.71 -6.08
N PRO A 318 -2.68 -0.61 -5.84
CA PRO A 318 -2.25 -1.12 -4.53
C PRO A 318 -1.02 -0.39 -3.99
N ALA A 319 -1.06 -0.04 -2.71
CA ALA A 319 -0.09 0.72 -1.94
C ALA A 319 0.03 2.22 -2.23
N GLU A 320 -0.56 2.75 -3.29
CA GLU A 320 -0.57 4.20 -3.51
C GLU A 320 -1.43 4.92 -2.46
N ARG A 321 -0.97 6.11 -2.07
CA ARG A 321 -1.67 7.02 -1.16
C ARG A 321 -1.91 8.35 -1.85
N ALA A 322 -2.99 8.99 -1.44
CA ALA A 322 -3.23 10.39 -1.76
C ALA A 322 -3.94 11.07 -0.59
N GLU A 323 -3.66 12.35 -0.42
CA GLU A 323 -4.38 13.19 0.50
C GLU A 323 -5.27 14.14 -0.27
N VAL A 324 -6.57 14.12 0.06
CA VAL A 324 -7.55 14.95 -0.63
C VAL A 324 -8.38 15.76 0.36
N VAL A 325 -8.73 16.96 -0.06
CA VAL A 325 -9.75 17.77 0.64
C VAL A 325 -11.05 17.70 -0.15
N ILE A 326 -12.13 17.38 0.55
CA ILE A 326 -13.50 17.45 0.02
C ILE A 326 -14.24 18.58 0.76
N ASP A 327 -14.78 19.53 0.01
CA ASP A 327 -15.58 20.63 0.54
C ASP A 327 -17.07 20.29 0.52
N PHE A 328 -17.59 19.77 1.64
CA PHE A 328 -19.00 19.40 1.76
C PHE A 328 -19.95 20.59 1.88
N SER A 329 -19.45 21.82 1.98
CA SER A 329 -20.30 23.04 1.91
C SER A 329 -20.97 23.23 0.55
N ARG A 330 -20.47 22.54 -0.48
CA ARG A 330 -21.07 22.50 -1.83
C ARG A 330 -22.44 21.83 -1.89
N TRP A 331 -22.76 21.04 -0.87
CA TRP A 331 -24.03 20.30 -0.78
C TRP A 331 -24.87 20.75 0.41
N ARG A 332 -26.18 20.68 0.24
CA ARG A 332 -27.12 21.03 1.32
C ARG A 332 -27.14 19.92 2.38
N PRO A 333 -27.42 20.26 3.65
CA PRO A 333 -27.74 19.27 4.66
C PRO A 333 -28.85 18.30 4.17
N GLY A 334 -28.68 17.00 4.46
CA GLY A 334 -29.52 15.91 3.98
C GLY A 334 -29.03 15.26 2.67
N THR A 335 -28.09 15.90 1.93
CA THR A 335 -27.53 15.29 0.73
C THR A 335 -26.62 14.12 1.08
N THR A 336 -26.70 13.06 0.29
CA THR A 336 -25.76 11.93 0.34
C THR A 336 -24.82 11.98 -0.86
N ILE A 337 -23.53 11.75 -0.63
CA ILE A 337 -22.47 11.74 -1.64
C ILE A 337 -21.80 10.37 -1.60
N LEU A 338 -21.75 9.69 -2.71
CA LEU A 338 -21.05 8.42 -2.85
C LEU A 338 -19.59 8.68 -3.23
N LEU A 339 -18.64 8.07 -2.52
CA LEU A 339 -17.30 7.84 -3.03
C LEU A 339 -17.37 6.56 -3.87
N ALA A 340 -17.28 6.71 -5.18
CA ALA A 340 -17.46 5.62 -6.13
C ALA A 340 -16.13 5.14 -6.71
N ASN A 341 -16.00 3.84 -6.96
CA ASN A 341 -14.96 3.28 -7.82
C ASN A 341 -15.48 3.18 -9.26
N THR A 342 -15.03 4.05 -10.13
CA THR A 342 -15.51 4.11 -11.52
C THR A 342 -14.89 3.05 -12.43
N LEU A 343 -13.89 2.28 -11.98
CA LEU A 343 -13.37 1.11 -12.69
C LEU A 343 -14.29 -0.12 -12.54
N ALA A 344 -15.11 -0.16 -11.49
CA ALA A 344 -15.93 -1.31 -11.16
C ALA A 344 -17.41 -1.07 -11.39
N GLY A 345 -18.14 -2.14 -11.66
CA GLY A 345 -19.60 -2.16 -11.75
C GLY A 345 -20.26 -2.84 -10.55
N GLY A 346 -21.62 -2.78 -10.50
CA GLY A 346 -22.41 -3.42 -9.46
C GLY A 346 -22.05 -2.90 -8.06
N ARG A 347 -21.96 -3.80 -7.07
CA ARG A 347 -21.64 -3.42 -5.68
C ARG A 347 -20.24 -2.86 -5.50
N MET A 348 -19.28 -3.30 -6.31
CA MET A 348 -17.90 -2.86 -6.22
C MET A 348 -17.70 -1.42 -6.73
N ARG A 349 -18.71 -0.82 -7.36
CA ARG A 349 -18.74 0.62 -7.65
C ARG A 349 -18.81 1.46 -6.38
N ALA A 350 -19.52 0.99 -5.36
CA ALA A 350 -19.59 1.67 -4.07
C ALA A 350 -18.29 1.46 -3.27
N VAL A 351 -17.73 2.54 -2.73
CA VAL A 351 -16.65 2.48 -1.75
C VAL A 351 -17.19 2.85 -0.38
N MET A 352 -17.70 4.06 -0.22
CA MET A 352 -18.39 4.51 0.99
C MET A 352 -19.35 5.65 0.66
N ARG A 353 -20.16 6.07 1.63
CA ARG A 353 -21.09 7.17 1.48
C ARG A 353 -20.84 8.24 2.54
N PHE A 354 -20.91 9.50 2.13
CA PHE A 354 -20.99 10.64 3.03
C PHE A 354 -22.42 11.11 3.13
N ARG A 355 -22.84 11.53 4.33
CA ARG A 355 -24.13 12.17 4.56
C ARG A 355 -23.91 13.53 5.20
N VAL A 356 -24.24 14.60 4.48
CA VAL A 356 -24.12 15.97 5.00
C VAL A 356 -25.21 16.20 6.05
N ALA A 357 -24.81 16.39 7.30
CA ALA A 357 -25.74 16.46 8.42
C ALA A 357 -26.27 17.88 8.65
N ARG A 358 -25.37 18.84 8.79
CA ARG A 358 -25.70 20.22 9.19
C ARG A 358 -24.69 21.22 8.66
N LYS A 359 -25.06 22.50 8.70
CA LYS A 359 -24.08 23.59 8.52
C LYS A 359 -23.20 23.71 9.77
N ALA A 360 -21.94 24.00 9.58
CA ALA A 360 -20.99 24.29 10.64
C ALA A 360 -20.04 25.42 10.23
N ARG A 361 -19.32 25.98 11.21
CA ARG A 361 -18.27 26.95 10.94
C ARG A 361 -17.03 26.23 10.43
N ASP A 362 -16.44 26.77 9.39
CA ASP A 362 -15.20 26.27 8.78
C ASP A 362 -14.17 27.40 8.76
N GLU A 363 -13.07 27.21 9.48
CA GLU A 363 -11.93 28.11 9.47
C GLU A 363 -10.78 27.59 8.61
N SER A 364 -10.91 26.35 8.10
CA SER A 364 -9.89 25.76 7.24
C SER A 364 -9.89 26.36 5.85
N GLN A 365 -8.75 26.28 5.19
CA GLN A 365 -8.53 26.72 3.83
C GLN A 365 -7.60 25.74 3.12
N VAL A 366 -7.68 25.70 1.78
CA VAL A 366 -6.66 25.04 0.96
C VAL A 366 -5.87 26.13 0.25
N PRO A 367 -4.65 26.45 0.71
CA PRO A 367 -3.81 27.47 0.10
C PRO A 367 -3.43 27.11 -1.34
N HIS A 368 -3.18 28.12 -2.18
CA HIS A 368 -2.68 27.93 -3.55
C HIS A 368 -1.25 27.34 -3.59
N ARG A 369 -0.45 27.56 -2.55
CA ARG A 369 0.86 26.96 -2.33
C ARG A 369 0.82 26.20 -1.03
N LEU A 370 1.29 24.96 -1.05
CA LEU A 370 1.32 24.09 0.14
C LEU A 370 2.73 24.07 0.71
N VAL A 371 3.66 23.39 0.05
CA VAL A 371 5.06 23.27 0.46
C VAL A 371 6.00 23.47 -0.72
N ASP A 372 7.29 23.58 -0.43
CA ASP A 372 8.31 23.58 -1.48
C ASP A 372 8.67 22.16 -1.88
N VAL A 373 8.28 21.78 -3.10
CA VAL A 373 8.69 20.50 -3.69
C VAL A 373 9.80 20.76 -4.70
N GLU A 374 11.01 20.29 -4.39
CA GLU A 374 12.13 20.40 -5.33
C GLU A 374 11.87 19.54 -6.57
N PRO A 375 11.77 20.15 -7.78
CA PRO A 375 11.60 19.38 -8.99
C PRO A 375 12.88 18.65 -9.37
N LEU A 376 12.78 17.35 -9.66
CA LEU A 376 13.89 16.58 -10.21
C LEU A 376 13.93 16.75 -11.73
N GLY A 377 14.92 17.49 -12.24
CA GLY A 377 15.16 17.61 -13.67
C GLY A 377 15.86 16.38 -14.25
N ARG A 378 15.46 15.94 -15.44
CA ARG A 378 16.10 14.81 -16.16
C ARG A 378 17.60 14.99 -16.34
N ALA A 379 18.08 16.22 -16.46
CA ALA A 379 19.51 16.55 -16.58
C ALA A 379 20.32 16.24 -15.31
N ARG A 380 19.67 16.05 -14.16
CA ARG A 380 20.33 15.66 -12.90
C ARG A 380 20.60 14.16 -12.79
N ALA A 381 19.98 13.34 -13.63
CA ALA A 381 20.15 11.90 -13.56
C ALA A 381 21.57 11.49 -13.99
N VAL A 382 22.29 10.87 -13.08
CA VAL A 382 23.68 10.40 -13.32
C VAL A 382 23.72 9.07 -14.06
N ALA A 383 22.61 8.32 -14.07
CA ALA A 383 22.44 7.03 -14.75
C ALA A 383 20.99 6.83 -15.17
N THR A 384 20.80 5.95 -16.16
CA THR A 384 19.49 5.40 -16.53
C THR A 384 19.52 3.89 -16.34
N ARG A 385 18.48 3.33 -15.74
CA ARG A 385 18.30 1.88 -15.59
C ARG A 385 16.96 1.47 -16.12
N ASP A 386 16.92 0.33 -16.82
CA ASP A 386 15.70 -0.24 -17.37
C ASP A 386 15.32 -1.50 -16.59
N PHE A 387 14.05 -1.57 -16.17
CA PHE A 387 13.49 -2.71 -15.44
C PHE A 387 12.21 -3.17 -16.13
N ASP A 388 12.20 -4.43 -16.51
CA ASP A 388 11.12 -5.06 -17.25
C ASP A 388 10.39 -6.06 -16.35
N PHE A 389 9.14 -5.76 -16.04
CA PHE A 389 8.26 -6.57 -15.20
C PHE A 389 7.43 -7.47 -16.11
N ARG A 390 7.66 -8.80 -16.08
CA ARG A 390 7.01 -9.72 -17.00
C ARG A 390 6.67 -11.07 -16.40
N LEU A 391 5.61 -11.64 -16.97
CA LEU A 391 5.35 -13.06 -16.85
C LEU A 391 6.21 -13.83 -17.87
N THR A 392 7.15 -14.63 -17.39
CA THR A 392 8.04 -15.43 -18.24
C THR A 392 7.71 -16.92 -18.18
N GLY A 393 8.15 -17.70 -19.18
CA GLY A 393 7.92 -19.14 -19.27
C GLY A 393 6.58 -19.51 -19.89
N ALA A 394 6.27 -20.82 -19.93
CA ALA A 394 5.04 -21.36 -20.51
C ALA A 394 4.51 -22.53 -19.66
N GLY A 395 3.19 -22.73 -19.65
CA GLY A 395 2.55 -23.79 -18.86
C GLY A 395 2.88 -23.70 -17.38
N GLY A 396 3.18 -24.81 -16.72
CA GLY A 396 3.50 -24.88 -15.29
C GLY A 396 4.86 -24.27 -14.89
N SER A 397 5.65 -23.75 -15.87
CA SER A 397 6.90 -23.05 -15.61
C SER A 397 6.77 -21.52 -15.64
N ARG A 398 5.56 -20.96 -15.69
CA ARG A 398 5.34 -19.50 -15.65
C ARG A 398 5.85 -18.88 -14.35
N ALA A 399 6.47 -17.72 -14.48
CA ALA A 399 7.04 -16.98 -13.36
C ALA A 399 6.92 -15.48 -13.55
N TRP A 400 6.56 -14.75 -12.49
CA TRP A 400 6.72 -13.33 -12.43
C TRP A 400 8.20 -12.97 -12.25
N THR A 401 8.73 -12.09 -13.08
CA THR A 401 10.16 -11.75 -13.10
C THR A 401 10.40 -10.26 -13.28
N ILE A 402 11.54 -9.79 -12.79
CA ILE A 402 12.10 -8.47 -13.12
C ILE A 402 13.38 -8.70 -13.92
N ASN A 403 13.46 -8.17 -15.13
CA ASN A 403 14.56 -8.41 -16.09
C ASN A 403 14.84 -9.91 -16.35
N GLY A 404 13.78 -10.73 -16.36
CA GLY A 404 13.88 -12.17 -16.56
C GLY A 404 14.33 -12.97 -15.33
N TYR A 405 14.52 -12.33 -14.19
CA TYR A 405 14.93 -12.98 -12.95
C TYR A 405 13.80 -13.01 -11.93
N ARG A 406 13.64 -14.14 -11.26
CA ARG A 406 12.93 -14.24 -9.97
C ARG A 406 13.82 -13.66 -8.87
N PHE A 407 13.20 -13.22 -7.78
CA PHE A 407 13.93 -12.73 -6.61
C PHE A 407 14.97 -13.75 -6.11
N SER A 408 16.09 -13.19 -5.66
CA SER A 408 17.13 -13.91 -4.93
C SER A 408 17.77 -12.90 -3.97
N THR A 409 18.00 -13.31 -2.73
CA THR A 409 18.66 -12.49 -1.72
C THR A 409 20.06 -12.02 -2.14
N ASP A 410 20.75 -12.78 -3.01
CA ASP A 410 22.14 -12.51 -3.39
C ASP A 410 22.27 -11.64 -4.65
N ARG A 411 21.17 -11.54 -5.44
CA ARG A 411 21.21 -10.80 -6.69
C ARG A 411 20.83 -9.34 -6.44
N VAL A 412 21.72 -8.42 -6.85
CA VAL A 412 21.51 -6.98 -6.84
C VAL A 412 21.40 -6.49 -8.29
N LEU A 413 20.27 -5.90 -8.67
CA LEU A 413 20.04 -5.39 -10.03
C LEU A 413 20.52 -3.95 -10.24
N ALA A 414 20.66 -3.18 -9.17
CA ALA A 414 21.13 -1.79 -9.24
C ALA A 414 22.01 -1.44 -8.04
N THR A 415 23.02 -0.59 -8.29
CA THR A 415 23.88 -0.06 -7.24
C THR A 415 23.99 1.46 -7.39
N PRO A 416 22.93 2.21 -7.01
CA PRO A 416 22.97 3.67 -7.00
C PRO A 416 23.89 4.19 -5.90
N ARG A 417 24.46 5.38 -6.12
CA ARG A 417 25.28 6.07 -5.10
C ARG A 417 24.40 6.98 -4.25
N LEU A 418 24.66 7.00 -2.96
CA LEU A 418 24.00 7.90 -2.03
C LEU A 418 24.17 9.37 -2.48
N GLY A 419 23.12 10.18 -2.34
CA GLY A 419 23.08 11.58 -2.73
C GLY A 419 22.85 11.83 -4.23
N THR A 420 22.71 10.78 -5.06
CA THR A 420 22.49 10.93 -6.49
C THR A 420 21.02 10.83 -6.89
N VAL A 421 20.73 11.29 -8.11
CA VAL A 421 19.47 11.07 -8.80
C VAL A 421 19.73 10.15 -9.99
N GLU A 422 18.93 9.11 -10.14
CA GLU A 422 18.93 8.24 -11.32
C GLU A 422 17.57 8.25 -12.00
N ARG A 423 17.54 8.03 -13.33
CA ARG A 423 16.33 7.75 -14.06
C ARG A 423 16.10 6.23 -14.07
N TRP A 424 15.01 5.78 -13.49
CA TRP A 424 14.57 4.40 -13.60
C TRP A 424 13.41 4.31 -14.55
N ARG A 425 13.49 3.38 -15.48
CA ARG A 425 12.46 3.13 -16.48
C ARG A 425 11.83 1.78 -16.23
N PHE A 426 10.53 1.77 -16.06
CA PHE A 426 9.75 0.56 -15.89
C PHE A 426 8.96 0.26 -17.15
N THR A 427 9.01 -1.01 -17.58
CA THR A 427 8.16 -1.57 -18.64
C THR A 427 7.45 -2.80 -18.13
N SER A 428 6.30 -3.14 -18.73
CA SER A 428 5.45 -4.18 -18.20
C SER A 428 4.61 -4.85 -19.28
N ASP A 429 4.23 -6.10 -19.09
CA ASP A 429 3.23 -6.83 -19.89
C ASP A 429 1.87 -6.94 -19.17
N PHE A 430 1.79 -6.52 -17.92
CA PHE A 430 0.61 -6.58 -17.07
C PHE A 430 0.50 -5.31 -16.22
N HIS A 431 -0.52 -5.19 -15.35
CA HIS A 431 -0.55 -4.12 -14.35
C HIS A 431 0.37 -4.47 -13.18
N HIS A 432 1.39 -3.64 -12.96
CA HIS A 432 2.30 -3.78 -11.83
C HIS A 432 2.44 -2.45 -11.09
N PRO A 433 1.86 -2.30 -9.87
CA PRO A 433 2.24 -1.22 -8.99
C PRO A 433 3.69 -1.44 -8.53
N VAL A 434 4.62 -0.62 -9.01
CA VAL A 434 6.05 -0.75 -8.67
C VAL A 434 6.36 0.11 -7.48
N HIS A 435 6.79 -0.52 -6.39
CA HIS A 435 7.22 0.13 -5.16
C HIS A 435 8.74 0.06 -4.97
N LEU A 436 9.32 1.15 -4.46
CA LEU A 436 10.73 1.25 -4.07
C LEU A 436 10.83 1.49 -2.58
N HIS A 437 11.52 0.59 -1.86
CA HIS A 437 11.87 0.79 -0.46
C HIS A 437 12.85 1.95 -0.29
N LEU A 438 12.81 2.66 0.83
CA LEU A 438 13.65 3.81 1.20
C LEU A 438 13.50 5.01 0.26
N ALA A 439 13.55 4.81 -1.05
CA ALA A 439 13.76 5.86 -2.03
C ALA A 439 12.45 6.45 -2.56
N HIS A 440 12.37 7.77 -2.54
CA HIS A 440 11.26 8.49 -3.16
C HIS A 440 11.64 8.97 -4.56
N PHE A 441 10.63 9.08 -5.42
CA PHE A 441 10.80 9.50 -6.81
C PHE A 441 9.71 10.47 -7.26
N GLN A 442 9.94 11.10 -8.41
CA GLN A 442 8.94 11.85 -9.15
C GLN A 442 8.70 11.16 -10.50
N VAL A 443 7.44 11.01 -10.89
CA VAL A 443 7.09 10.46 -12.21
C VAL A 443 7.46 11.50 -13.26
N ALA A 444 8.37 11.13 -14.17
CA ALA A 444 8.93 12.04 -15.16
C ALA A 444 8.25 11.93 -16.53
N ALA A 445 7.78 10.74 -16.90
CA ALA A 445 7.03 10.52 -18.13
C ALA A 445 6.27 9.18 -18.12
N ARG A 446 5.21 9.13 -18.94
CA ARG A 446 4.50 7.92 -19.34
C ARG A 446 4.48 7.86 -20.87
N ASP A 447 5.08 6.83 -21.47
CA ASP A 447 5.28 6.72 -22.92
C ASP A 447 5.84 8.00 -23.56
N GLY A 448 6.77 8.67 -22.87
CA GLY A 448 7.38 9.92 -23.27
C GLY A 448 6.51 11.17 -23.12
N ARG A 449 5.28 11.04 -22.59
CA ARG A 449 4.35 12.16 -22.32
C ARG A 449 4.42 12.58 -20.86
N GLU A 450 3.91 13.77 -20.55
CA GLU A 450 3.76 14.24 -19.16
C GLU A 450 2.85 13.30 -18.35
N PRO A 451 3.19 13.06 -17.06
CA PRO A 451 2.36 12.27 -16.17
C PRO A 451 1.01 12.93 -15.88
N GLY A 452 0.06 12.17 -15.38
CA GLY A 452 -1.23 12.69 -14.92
C GLY A 452 -1.08 13.67 -13.74
N ALA A 453 -2.01 14.61 -13.58
CA ALA A 453 -1.97 15.59 -12.50
C ALA A 453 -1.93 14.91 -11.11
N HIS A 454 -2.62 13.77 -10.94
CA HIS A 454 -2.65 12.98 -9.71
C HIS A 454 -1.31 12.33 -9.33
N GLU A 455 -0.34 12.31 -10.24
CA GLU A 455 0.98 11.70 -10.02
C GLU A 455 2.06 12.72 -9.63
N ARG A 456 1.67 13.97 -9.40
CA ARG A 456 2.59 15.02 -8.96
C ARG A 456 3.11 14.74 -7.55
N GLY A 457 4.24 15.38 -7.21
CA GLY A 457 4.87 15.30 -5.91
C GLY A 457 5.81 14.10 -5.76
N TRP A 458 6.11 13.79 -4.53
CA TRP A 458 6.99 12.68 -4.16
C TRP A 458 6.19 11.40 -3.98
N LYS A 459 6.61 10.36 -4.67
CA LYS A 459 5.99 9.03 -4.62
C LYS A 459 7.02 7.96 -4.28
N ASP A 460 6.52 6.82 -3.85
CA ASP A 460 7.29 5.59 -3.66
C ASP A 460 6.69 4.40 -4.42
N THR A 461 5.48 4.57 -4.95
CA THR A 461 4.76 3.56 -5.71
C THR A 461 4.20 4.16 -6.99
N VAL A 462 4.30 3.44 -8.12
CA VAL A 462 3.73 3.88 -9.41
C VAL A 462 3.10 2.70 -10.16
N ASP A 463 1.87 2.90 -10.63
CA ASP A 463 1.16 1.89 -11.44
C ASP A 463 1.73 1.87 -12.88
N VAL A 464 2.38 0.78 -13.24
CA VAL A 464 2.83 0.53 -14.62
C VAL A 464 1.80 -0.33 -15.31
N ARG A 465 1.18 0.20 -16.37
CA ARG A 465 0.11 -0.47 -17.10
C ARG A 465 0.69 -1.42 -18.17
N PRO A 466 -0.12 -2.38 -18.66
CA PRO A 466 0.33 -3.26 -19.73
C PRO A 466 0.86 -2.49 -20.94
N TYR A 467 2.06 -2.85 -21.38
CA TYR A 467 2.76 -2.28 -22.56
C TYR A 467 3.08 -0.79 -22.46
N GLU A 468 3.05 -0.25 -21.25
CA GLU A 468 3.42 1.13 -20.97
C GLU A 468 4.89 1.22 -20.51
N THR A 469 5.51 2.35 -20.80
CA THR A 469 6.82 2.75 -20.27
C THR A 469 6.65 3.90 -19.31
N VAL A 470 7.09 3.74 -18.06
CA VAL A 470 7.08 4.79 -17.04
C VAL A 470 8.51 5.16 -16.67
N ASP A 471 8.88 6.43 -16.88
CA ASP A 471 10.14 6.99 -16.40
C ASP A 471 9.93 7.67 -15.04
N VAL A 472 10.72 7.30 -14.05
CA VAL A 472 10.77 7.98 -12.75
C VAL A 472 12.16 8.52 -12.48
N LEU A 473 12.24 9.65 -11.78
CA LEU A 473 13.50 10.22 -11.28
C LEU A 473 13.58 9.89 -9.79
N VAL A 474 14.49 9.00 -9.45
CA VAL A 474 14.67 8.48 -8.09
C VAL A 474 15.78 9.24 -7.40
N ARG A 475 15.50 9.79 -6.21
CA ARG A 475 16.51 10.39 -5.34
C ARG A 475 16.96 9.38 -4.29
N PHE A 476 18.24 9.02 -4.31
CA PHE A 476 18.82 8.12 -3.32
C PHE A 476 19.39 8.91 -2.16
N ARG A 477 18.61 9.03 -1.10
CA ARG A 477 18.98 9.68 0.17
C ARG A 477 18.70 8.74 1.34
N GLY A 478 19.16 9.10 2.53
CA GLY A 478 18.95 8.33 3.76
C GLY A 478 20.16 7.44 4.07
N TYR A 479 20.00 6.14 3.97
CA TYR A 479 20.96 5.18 4.55
C TYR A 479 21.56 4.28 3.47
N PRO A 480 22.91 4.05 3.50
CA PRO A 480 23.52 3.04 2.63
C PRO A 480 23.06 1.64 3.05
N GLY A 481 23.03 0.72 2.11
CA GLY A 481 22.66 -0.65 2.39
C GLY A 481 21.85 -1.31 1.28
N ARG A 482 21.35 -2.51 1.58
CA ARG A 482 20.52 -3.31 0.67
C ARG A 482 19.05 -3.04 0.96
N TYR A 483 18.34 -2.75 -0.11
CA TYR A 483 16.89 -2.53 -0.15
C TYR A 483 16.29 -3.28 -1.33
N MET A 484 14.98 -3.22 -1.46
CA MET A 484 14.30 -3.85 -2.57
C MET A 484 13.36 -2.89 -3.30
N PHE A 485 13.01 -3.29 -4.52
CA PHE A 485 11.87 -2.80 -5.25
C PHE A 485 11.10 -4.00 -5.81
N HIS A 486 9.79 -3.86 -5.91
CA HIS A 486 8.94 -4.98 -6.26
C HIS A 486 7.61 -4.53 -6.85
N CYS A 487 6.86 -5.47 -7.42
CA CYS A 487 5.46 -5.26 -7.72
C CYS A 487 4.64 -5.35 -6.43
N HIS A 488 3.79 -4.37 -6.16
CA HIS A 488 2.90 -4.36 -4.99
C HIS A 488 1.50 -4.95 -5.27
N ASN A 489 1.33 -5.73 -6.33
CA ASN A 489 0.33 -6.78 -6.37
C ASN A 489 0.89 -7.91 -5.50
N LEU A 490 0.27 -8.15 -4.34
CA LEU A 490 0.86 -8.99 -3.30
C LEU A 490 1.00 -10.46 -3.72
N GLU A 491 0.18 -10.93 -4.64
CA GLU A 491 0.32 -12.27 -5.22
C GLU A 491 1.53 -12.34 -6.17
N HIS A 492 1.85 -11.26 -6.92
CA HIS A 492 3.07 -11.17 -7.72
C HIS A 492 4.32 -11.09 -6.84
N GLU A 493 4.25 -10.30 -5.76
CA GLU A 493 5.30 -10.18 -4.76
C GLU A 493 5.62 -11.54 -4.14
N ASP A 494 4.61 -12.24 -3.61
CA ASP A 494 4.74 -13.57 -3.02
C ASP A 494 5.24 -14.63 -4.01
N MET A 495 5.04 -14.40 -5.32
CA MET A 495 5.59 -15.23 -6.41
C MET A 495 6.95 -14.71 -6.91
N ALA A 496 7.67 -13.97 -6.05
CA ALA A 496 9.04 -13.51 -6.27
C ALA A 496 9.24 -12.43 -7.34
N MET A 497 8.23 -11.59 -7.61
CA MET A 497 8.40 -10.40 -8.47
C MET A 497 9.03 -9.25 -7.69
N MET A 498 10.23 -9.48 -7.21
CA MET A 498 11.03 -8.58 -6.39
C MET A 498 12.48 -8.54 -6.89
N ALA A 499 13.19 -7.47 -6.56
CA ALA A 499 14.62 -7.36 -6.83
C ALA A 499 15.32 -6.48 -5.78
N ASN A 500 16.61 -6.74 -5.56
CA ASN A 500 17.41 -5.90 -4.68
C ASN A 500 18.09 -4.77 -5.45
N PHE A 501 18.23 -3.63 -4.78
CA PHE A 501 19.24 -2.65 -5.08
C PHE A 501 20.08 -2.38 -3.83
N ARG A 502 21.29 -1.86 -4.04
CA ARG A 502 22.22 -1.53 -2.94
C ARG A 502 22.67 -0.10 -3.08
N ILE A 503 22.39 0.73 -2.09
CA ILE A 503 22.94 2.09 -2.01
C ILE A 503 24.36 2.01 -1.46
N ALA A 504 25.33 2.56 -2.24
CA ALA A 504 26.75 2.59 -1.92
C ALA A 504 27.19 3.99 -1.48
#